data_f1302542c99a2502b7ce65fdcc274301
#
_entry.id   f1302542c99a2502b7ce65fdcc274301
#
_cell.length_a   1.000
_cell.length_b   1.000
_cell.length_c   1.000
_cell.angle_alpha   90.00
_cell.angle_beta   90.00
_cell.angle_gamma   90.00
#
_symmetry.space_group_name_H-M   'P 1'
#
loop_
_entity.id
_entity.type
_entity.pdbx_description
1 polymer ?
#
loop_
_entity_poly.entity_id
_entity_poly.type
_entity_poly.pdbx_seq_one_letter_code
_entity_poly.pdbx_strand_id
1 'polypeptide(L)'
;MKINSKHRSVARAPYMLYMPFSDMRNFVAMLPEDKRQGVEADYDSIRGTVQGFSVGVRVEERRPYSRIVYKDDGAPFQFTINICFDADGGNPDSTDFHIDIEADLNFMMKMLLGN
;
A
#
# COMPACT_ATOMS: atom_id res chain seq x y z
N MET A 1 -16.37 1.63 1.12
CA MET A 1 -16.14 0.41 0.31
C MET A 1 -14.96 -0.36 0.86
N LYS A 2 -15.12 -1.66 0.97
CA LYS A 2 -14.05 -2.55 1.40
C LYS A 2 -13.68 -3.49 0.27
N ILE A 3 -12.39 -3.61 -0.01
CA ILE A 3 -11.86 -4.55 -0.99
C ILE A 3 -10.86 -5.43 -0.27
N ASN A 4 -11.10 -6.75 -0.32
CA ASN A 4 -10.20 -7.73 0.26
C ASN A 4 -9.58 -8.55 -0.86
N SER A 5 -8.26 -8.58 -0.94
CA SER A 5 -7.59 -9.42 -1.92
C SER A 5 -7.69 -10.88 -1.52
N LYS A 6 -7.44 -11.76 -2.49
CA LYS A 6 -7.27 -13.17 -2.19
C LYS A 6 -5.98 -13.37 -1.40
N HIS A 7 -5.98 -14.35 -0.52
CA HIS A 7 -4.78 -14.79 0.15
C HIS A 7 -3.88 -15.53 -0.83
N ARG A 8 -2.59 -15.23 -0.78
CA ARG A 8 -1.61 -15.92 -1.61
C ARG A 8 -0.47 -16.44 -0.75
N SER A 9 -0.14 -17.70 -0.94
CA SER A 9 1.04 -18.27 -0.33
C SER A 9 2.26 -17.85 -1.14
N VAL A 10 3.24 -17.24 -0.48
CA VAL A 10 4.48 -16.78 -1.10
C VAL A 10 5.64 -17.50 -0.44
N ALA A 11 6.52 -18.11 -1.24
CA ALA A 11 7.65 -18.89 -0.75
C ALA A 11 8.80 -17.96 -0.31
N ARG A 12 8.50 -17.09 0.65
CA ARG A 12 9.45 -16.17 1.30
C ARG A 12 9.02 -15.99 2.74
N ALA A 13 9.98 -15.87 3.63
CA ALA A 13 9.69 -15.58 5.03
C ALA A 13 9.02 -14.20 5.19
N PRO A 14 8.14 -14.01 6.19
CA PRO A 14 7.42 -12.74 6.36
C PRO A 14 8.33 -11.51 6.39
N TYR A 15 9.48 -11.57 7.05
CA TYR A 15 10.39 -10.41 7.11
C TYR A 15 10.91 -10.02 5.73
N MET A 16 11.09 -10.97 4.82
CA MET A 16 11.60 -10.71 3.48
C MET A 16 10.59 -9.97 2.60
N LEU A 17 9.29 -10.14 2.88
CA LEU A 17 8.22 -9.39 2.23
C LEU A 17 7.97 -8.06 2.95
N TYR A 18 8.02 -8.06 4.28
CA TYR A 18 7.75 -6.88 5.08
C TYR A 18 8.74 -5.74 4.80
N MET A 19 10.03 -6.05 4.75
CA MET A 19 11.07 -5.02 4.65
C MET A 19 10.92 -4.11 3.42
N PRO A 20 10.71 -4.64 2.20
CA PRO A 20 10.51 -3.76 1.04
C PRO A 20 9.29 -2.87 1.14
N PHE A 21 8.19 -3.37 1.73
CA PHE A 21 6.95 -2.60 1.85
C PHE A 21 6.98 -1.60 3.00
N SER A 22 7.90 -1.71 3.93
CA SER A 22 7.95 -0.83 5.09
C SER A 22 8.58 0.53 4.79
N ASP A 23 9.35 0.65 3.71
CA ASP A 23 10.00 1.88 3.29
C ASP A 23 9.30 2.44 2.06
N MET A 24 8.64 3.58 2.22
CA MET A 24 7.84 4.17 1.15
C MET A 24 8.68 4.60 -0.06
N ARG A 25 9.98 4.82 0.11
CA ARG A 25 10.86 5.17 -1.00
C ARG A 25 10.97 4.04 -2.03
N ASN A 26 10.76 2.80 -1.61
CA ASN A 26 10.80 1.65 -2.52
C ASN A 26 9.66 1.68 -3.54
N PHE A 27 8.54 2.32 -3.22
CA PHE A 27 7.42 2.43 -4.15
C PHE A 27 7.76 3.35 -5.33
N VAL A 28 8.60 4.36 -5.11
CA VAL A 28 9.06 5.21 -6.21
C VAL A 28 9.85 4.38 -7.22
N ALA A 29 10.70 3.48 -6.74
CA ALA A 29 11.49 2.62 -7.60
C ALA A 29 10.63 1.63 -8.40
N MET A 30 9.44 1.30 -7.92
CA MET A 30 8.50 0.41 -8.61
C MET A 30 7.72 1.11 -9.72
N LEU A 31 7.67 2.45 -9.71
CA LEU A 31 6.94 3.19 -10.73
C LEU A 31 7.70 3.19 -12.06
N PRO A 32 6.99 3.21 -13.20
CA PRO A 32 7.62 3.47 -14.48
C PRO A 32 8.35 4.81 -14.46
N GLU A 33 9.42 4.92 -15.22
CA GLU A 33 10.27 6.12 -15.18
C GLU A 33 9.50 7.41 -15.47
N ASP A 34 8.55 7.37 -16.40
CA ASP A 34 7.71 8.52 -16.74
C ASP A 34 6.73 8.90 -15.63
N LYS A 35 6.46 8.01 -14.69
CA LYS A 35 5.56 8.25 -13.56
C LYS A 35 6.29 8.74 -12.31
N ARG A 36 7.61 8.72 -12.29
CA ARG A 36 8.41 9.13 -11.12
C ARG A 36 8.50 10.63 -10.96
N GLN A 37 8.29 11.38 -12.03
CA GLN A 37 8.36 12.85 -11.99
C GLN A 37 7.29 13.41 -11.04
N GLY A 38 7.70 14.31 -10.16
CA GLY A 38 6.79 14.93 -9.21
C GLY A 38 6.37 14.04 -8.05
N VAL A 39 6.96 12.86 -7.94
CA VAL A 39 6.72 11.96 -6.80
C VAL A 39 7.83 12.14 -5.79
N GLU A 40 7.46 12.40 -4.54
CA GLU A 40 8.39 12.54 -3.43
C GLU A 40 8.08 11.48 -2.38
N ALA A 41 9.12 10.89 -1.81
CA ALA A 41 8.94 9.87 -0.78
C ALA A 41 10.06 9.95 0.25
N ASP A 42 9.70 9.63 1.49
CA ASP A 42 10.64 9.34 2.55
C ASP A 42 10.30 7.96 3.13
N TYR A 43 10.89 7.62 4.27
CA TYR A 43 10.65 6.31 4.88
C TYR A 43 9.18 6.10 5.24
N ASP A 44 8.49 7.16 5.67
CA ASP A 44 7.14 7.08 6.25
C ASP A 44 6.03 7.49 5.29
N SER A 45 6.35 8.14 4.18
CA SER A 45 5.31 8.68 3.30
C SER A 45 5.76 8.75 1.84
N ILE A 46 4.75 8.81 0.97
CA ILE A 46 4.94 9.06 -0.46
C ILE A 46 3.84 10.01 -0.92
N ARG A 47 4.18 10.94 -1.80
CA ARG A 47 3.24 11.94 -2.31
C ARG A 47 3.48 12.20 -3.77
N GLY A 48 2.40 12.34 -4.52
CA GLY A 48 2.46 12.61 -5.96
C GLY A 48 1.17 13.17 -6.48
N THR A 49 1.06 13.29 -7.80
CA THR A 49 -0.14 13.77 -8.47
C THR A 49 -0.70 12.67 -9.35
N VAL A 50 -1.99 12.38 -9.20
CA VAL A 50 -2.71 11.40 -9.99
C VAL A 50 -3.94 12.07 -10.59
N GLN A 51 -4.03 12.11 -11.92
CA GLN A 51 -5.17 12.72 -12.63
C GLN A 51 -5.50 14.13 -12.17
N GLY A 52 -4.47 14.95 -11.92
CA GLY A 52 -4.64 16.33 -11.48
C GLY A 52 -4.88 16.49 -9.98
N PHE A 53 -4.99 15.41 -9.23
CA PHE A 53 -5.17 15.45 -7.78
C PHE A 53 -3.85 15.17 -7.06
N SER A 54 -3.58 15.94 -6.01
CA SER A 54 -2.49 15.62 -5.10
C SER A 54 -2.91 14.43 -4.24
N VAL A 55 -2.11 13.37 -4.25
CA VAL A 55 -2.38 12.15 -3.49
C VAL A 55 -1.17 11.84 -2.63
N GLY A 56 -1.40 11.70 -1.34
CA GLY A 56 -0.37 11.29 -0.40
C GLY A 56 -0.78 10.04 0.35
N VAL A 57 0.21 9.23 0.69
CA VAL A 57 0.03 8.02 1.49
C VAL A 57 1.11 8.02 2.56
N ARG A 58 0.72 7.76 3.81
CA ARG A 58 1.67 7.63 4.91
C ARG A 58 1.49 6.30 5.61
N VAL A 59 2.55 5.83 6.22
CA VAL A 59 2.49 4.65 7.09
C VAL A 59 1.89 5.10 8.43
N GLU A 60 0.77 4.50 8.81
CA GLU A 60 0.14 4.75 10.09
C GLU A 60 0.65 3.81 11.18
N GLU A 61 0.89 2.55 10.81
CA GLU A 61 1.33 1.54 11.75
C GLU A 61 2.26 0.55 11.06
N ARG A 62 3.32 0.17 11.75
CA ARG A 62 4.19 -0.94 11.37
C ARG A 62 4.20 -1.95 12.51
N ARG A 63 3.75 -3.16 12.22
CA ARG A 63 3.94 -4.31 13.11
C ARG A 63 4.98 -5.20 12.46
N PRO A 64 6.23 -5.15 12.91
CA PRO A 64 7.32 -5.85 12.24
C PRO A 64 6.98 -7.28 11.93
N TYR A 65 7.15 -7.59 10.64
CA TYR A 65 7.01 -8.89 10.01
C TYR A 65 5.58 -9.43 9.96
N SER A 66 4.55 -8.66 10.36
CA SER A 66 3.17 -9.14 10.33
C SER A 66 2.21 -8.22 9.57
N ARG A 67 2.32 -6.90 9.71
CA ARG A 67 1.37 -5.99 9.07
C ARG A 67 1.93 -4.59 8.91
N ILE A 68 1.51 -3.92 7.83
CA ILE A 68 1.73 -2.48 7.64
C ILE A 68 0.37 -1.86 7.30
N VAL A 69 0.04 -0.77 7.98
CA VAL A 69 -1.17 0.01 7.71
C VAL A 69 -0.77 1.32 7.07
N TYR A 70 -1.32 1.58 5.88
CA TYR A 70 -1.15 2.85 5.18
C TYR A 70 -2.44 3.63 5.24
N LYS A 71 -2.32 4.96 5.29
CA LYS A 71 -3.47 5.85 5.33
C LYS A 71 -3.27 7.01 4.38
N ASP A 72 -4.38 7.64 3.96
CA ASP A 72 -4.32 8.85 3.15
C ASP A 72 -3.59 9.97 3.91
N ASP A 73 -2.83 10.75 3.16
CA ASP A 73 -2.09 11.90 3.69
C ASP A 73 -2.14 13.02 2.65
N GLY A 74 -3.20 13.82 2.71
CA GLY A 74 -3.42 14.88 1.76
C GLY A 74 -4.10 14.44 0.46
N ALA A 75 -4.71 13.26 0.45
CA ALA A 75 -5.52 12.83 -0.68
C ALA A 75 -6.91 13.47 -0.62
N PRO A 76 -7.59 13.59 -1.78
CA PRO A 76 -8.93 14.17 -1.80
C PRO A 76 -10.02 13.25 -1.23
N PHE A 77 -9.68 12.02 -0.87
CA PHE A 77 -10.61 11.07 -0.24
C PHE A 77 -9.88 10.27 0.83
N GLN A 78 -10.65 9.69 1.74
CA GLN A 78 -10.09 8.89 2.83
C GLN A 78 -9.95 7.45 2.40
N PHE A 79 -8.82 6.84 2.75
CA PHE A 79 -8.60 5.42 2.52
C PHE A 79 -7.65 4.83 3.56
N THR A 80 -7.74 3.53 3.74
CA THR A 80 -6.81 2.76 4.57
C THR A 80 -6.44 1.50 3.80
N ILE A 81 -5.16 1.16 3.79
CA ILE A 81 -4.64 -0.04 3.14
C ILE A 81 -3.91 -0.86 4.19
N ASN A 82 -4.33 -2.11 4.36
CA ASN A 82 -3.65 -3.07 5.23
C ASN A 82 -2.94 -4.09 4.37
N ILE A 83 -1.63 -4.22 4.54
CA ILE A 83 -0.87 -5.30 3.93
C ILE A 83 -0.48 -6.26 5.05
N CYS A 84 -0.90 -7.52 4.90
CA CYS A 84 -0.73 -8.54 5.93
C CYS A 84 0.22 -9.63 5.48
N PHE A 85 1.12 -10.02 6.38
CA PHE A 85 2.16 -11.02 6.17
C PHE A 85 2.00 -12.10 7.24
N ASP A 86 0.97 -12.93 7.09
CA ASP A 86 0.61 -13.89 8.13
C ASP A 86 1.44 -15.18 8.00
N ALA A 87 1.52 -15.93 9.10
CA ALA A 87 2.16 -17.23 9.09
C ALA A 87 1.40 -18.17 8.14
N ASP A 88 2.15 -18.92 7.34
CA ASP A 88 1.58 -19.84 6.36
C ASP A 88 1.75 -21.29 6.86
N GLY A 89 0.77 -21.75 7.61
CA GLY A 89 0.69 -23.15 8.06
C GLY A 89 1.88 -23.63 8.89
N GLY A 90 2.57 -22.72 9.61
CA GLY A 90 3.71 -23.07 10.42
C GLY A 90 5.02 -23.17 9.67
N ASN A 91 5.05 -22.88 8.37
CA ASN A 91 6.27 -22.86 7.57
C ASN A 91 6.95 -21.49 7.70
N PRO A 92 8.14 -21.40 8.34
CA PRO A 92 8.80 -20.12 8.57
C PRO A 92 9.33 -19.48 7.27
N ASP A 93 9.45 -20.25 6.19
CA ASP A 93 9.94 -19.76 4.91
C ASP A 93 8.82 -19.46 3.93
N SER A 94 7.59 -19.36 4.41
CA SER A 94 6.42 -19.05 3.60
C SER A 94 5.50 -18.08 4.31
N THR A 95 4.79 -17.25 3.53
CA THR A 95 3.91 -16.21 4.04
C THR A 95 2.55 -16.31 3.37
N ASP A 96 1.49 -16.21 4.17
CA ASP A 96 0.14 -15.97 3.67
C ASP A 96 -0.03 -14.47 3.52
N PHE A 97 0.03 -13.98 2.28
CA PHE A 97 0.02 -12.56 1.95
C PHE A 97 -1.36 -12.14 1.46
N HIS A 98 -1.87 -11.04 2.01
CA HIS A 98 -3.10 -10.45 1.49
C HIS A 98 -3.13 -8.94 1.74
N ILE A 99 -3.99 -8.24 0.99
CA ILE A 99 -4.17 -6.79 1.06
C ILE A 99 -5.64 -6.50 1.27
N ASP A 100 -5.96 -5.63 2.24
CA ASP A 100 -7.31 -5.15 2.49
C ASP A 100 -7.33 -3.64 2.31
N ILE A 101 -8.31 -3.14 1.55
CA ILE A 101 -8.46 -1.71 1.28
C ILE A 101 -9.84 -1.25 1.72
N GLU A 102 -9.90 -0.13 2.44
CA GLU A 102 -11.14 0.55 2.77
C GLU A 102 -11.04 1.99 2.27
N ALA A 103 -12.02 2.46 1.51
CA ALA A 103 -11.96 3.77 0.87
C ALA A 103 -13.36 4.38 0.69
N ASP A 104 -13.40 5.70 0.51
CA ASP A 104 -14.62 6.41 0.19
C ASP A 104 -15.08 6.05 -1.23
N LEU A 105 -16.18 5.29 -1.31
CA LEU A 105 -16.70 4.78 -2.57
C LEU A 105 -17.17 5.92 -3.49
N ASN A 106 -17.84 6.92 -2.95
CA ASN A 106 -18.41 7.99 -3.77
C ASN A 106 -17.32 8.76 -4.50
N PHE A 107 -16.26 9.10 -3.82
CA PHE A 107 -15.14 9.80 -4.44
C PHE A 107 -14.40 8.91 -5.44
N MET A 108 -14.18 7.65 -5.11
CA MET A 108 -13.54 6.72 -6.02
C MET A 108 -14.34 6.57 -7.32
N MET A 109 -15.66 6.48 -7.23
CA MET A 109 -16.51 6.38 -8.40
C MET A 109 -16.40 7.61 -9.30
N LYS A 110 -16.35 8.81 -8.71
CA LYS A 110 -16.16 10.04 -9.48
C LYS A 110 -14.82 10.05 -10.20
N MET A 111 -13.76 9.62 -9.55
CA MET A 111 -12.44 9.55 -10.18
C MET A 111 -12.42 8.57 -11.35
N LEU A 112 -13.00 7.38 -11.17
CA LEU A 112 -13.01 6.35 -12.18
C LEU A 112 -13.86 6.72 -13.39
N LEU A 113 -14.93 7.50 -13.17
CA LEU A 113 -15.83 7.94 -14.24
C LEU A 113 -15.38 9.25 -14.89
N GLY A 114 -14.32 9.86 -14.41
CA GLY A 114 -13.76 11.07 -15.01
C GLY A 114 -14.56 12.34 -14.78
N ASN A 115 -15.37 12.38 -13.75
CA ASN A 115 -16.17 13.57 -13.40
C ASN A 115 -15.52 14.38 -12.29
#